data_88cce72f9d3414ff3b73b375df4d3082
#
_entry.id   88cce72f9d3414ff3b73b375df4d3082
#
_cell.length_a   1.000
_cell.length_b   1.000
_cell.length_c   1.000
_cell.angle_alpha   90.00
_cell.angle_beta   90.00
_cell.angle_gamma   90.00
#
_symmetry.space_group_name_H-M   'P 1'
#
loop_
_entity.id
_entity.type
_entity.pdbx_description
1 polymer ?
#
loop_
_entity_poly.entity_id
_entity_poly.type
_entity_poly.pdbx_seq_one_letter_code
_entity_poly.pdbx_strand_id
1 'polypeptide(L)'
;MTIDKHTIALVSIIGSSLDVLGALYLAYDLLGGEHGPLRTLTRAVTYGALCGVGFGLPLGPAFGLAAGVTHGLTLAWEFSRASRHGPKPGFWYDVATSAIRGAGFAVGAAYLYGWTFGATFGALSTVGQVIAYRAGIRPTMDYQPGIRLRVTRHQLLAAVNRMVGYAFAGYISSLVAHERGHALSVGLKTGLAVGVVTVILNACTSAIEWGADHVPERRMGVFGLCLILVGFVLQSFQYWMALLDVRISP
;
A
#
# COMPACT_ATOMS: atom_id res chain seq x y z
N MET A 1 -26.17 9.18 22.12
CA MET A 1 -24.90 9.15 21.37
C MET A 1 -25.23 8.83 19.93
N THR A 2 -24.89 9.69 18.98
CA THR A 2 -25.15 9.45 17.55
C THR A 2 -23.84 9.09 16.90
N ILE A 3 -23.80 8.00 16.14
CA ILE A 3 -22.60 7.56 15.39
C ILE A 3 -22.90 7.76 13.91
N ASP A 4 -21.92 8.30 13.18
CA ASP A 4 -22.02 8.51 11.74
C ASP A 4 -21.95 7.17 10.98
N LYS A 5 -22.79 7.01 9.95
CA LYS A 5 -22.83 5.84 9.07
C LYS A 5 -21.47 5.56 8.39
N HIS A 6 -20.69 6.60 8.08
CA HIS A 6 -19.38 6.44 7.50
C HIS A 6 -18.37 5.78 8.47
N THR A 7 -18.48 6.11 9.76
CA THR A 7 -17.65 5.46 10.80
C THR A 7 -17.98 3.97 10.89
N ILE A 8 -19.26 3.58 10.86
CA ILE A 8 -19.69 2.18 10.89
C ILE A 8 -19.17 1.44 9.64
N ALA A 9 -19.33 2.04 8.46
CA ALA A 9 -18.83 1.46 7.22
C ALA A 9 -17.30 1.27 7.25
N LEU A 10 -16.57 2.26 7.75
CA LEU A 10 -15.10 2.19 7.87
C LEU A 10 -14.66 1.09 8.83
N VAL A 11 -15.30 0.97 10.00
CA VAL A 11 -15.03 -0.11 10.98
C VAL A 11 -15.30 -1.48 10.35
N SER A 12 -16.42 -1.63 9.62
CA SER A 12 -16.76 -2.89 8.94
C SER A 12 -15.77 -3.25 7.83
N ILE A 13 -15.30 -2.26 7.05
CA ILE A 13 -14.28 -2.48 6.01
C ILE A 13 -12.94 -2.90 6.64
N ILE A 14 -12.53 -2.25 7.73
CA ILE A 14 -11.32 -2.64 8.46
C ILE A 14 -11.47 -4.07 8.97
N GLY A 15 -12.61 -4.40 9.59
CA GLY A 15 -12.89 -5.75 10.08
C GLY A 15 -12.79 -6.80 8.97
N SER A 16 -13.46 -6.58 7.84
CA SER A 16 -13.37 -7.50 6.68
C SER A 16 -11.96 -7.64 6.12
N SER A 17 -11.19 -6.56 6.12
CA SER A 17 -9.80 -6.59 5.68
C SER A 17 -8.91 -7.43 6.61
N LEU A 18 -9.14 -7.35 7.92
CA LEU A 18 -8.45 -8.16 8.91
C LEU A 18 -8.82 -9.64 8.79
N ASP A 19 -10.09 -9.96 8.49
CA ASP A 19 -10.52 -11.35 8.26
C ASP A 19 -9.84 -11.97 7.04
N VAL A 20 -9.77 -11.21 5.93
CA VAL A 20 -9.07 -11.67 4.71
C VAL A 20 -7.58 -11.88 4.99
N LEU A 21 -6.93 -10.95 5.68
CA LEU A 21 -5.53 -11.08 6.07
C LEU A 21 -5.31 -12.28 7.00
N GLY A 22 -6.17 -12.42 8.00
CA GLY A 22 -6.10 -13.53 8.95
C GLY A 22 -6.29 -14.89 8.30
N ALA A 23 -7.26 -14.99 7.39
CA ALA A 23 -7.50 -16.21 6.61
C ALA A 23 -6.30 -16.56 5.72
N LEU A 24 -5.64 -15.58 5.12
CA LEU A 24 -4.43 -15.80 4.33
C LEU A 24 -3.25 -16.26 5.17
N TYR A 25 -3.03 -15.70 6.36
CA TYR A 25 -1.97 -16.16 7.26
C TYR A 25 -2.24 -17.58 7.78
N LEU A 26 -3.50 -17.89 8.10
CA LEU A 26 -3.89 -19.24 8.49
C LEU A 26 -3.69 -20.24 7.35
N ALA A 27 -4.13 -19.90 6.14
CA ALA A 27 -3.94 -20.72 4.95
C ALA A 27 -2.46 -20.85 4.57
N TYR A 28 -1.65 -19.82 4.78
CA TYR A 28 -0.20 -19.85 4.57
C TYR A 28 0.45 -20.92 5.43
N ASP A 29 0.10 -20.97 6.73
CA ASP A 29 0.56 -22.00 7.66
C ASP A 29 0.16 -23.41 7.19
N LEU A 30 -1.10 -23.60 6.85
CA LEU A 30 -1.66 -24.89 6.45
C LEU A 30 -1.11 -25.43 5.11
N LEU A 31 -0.67 -24.57 4.21
CA LEU A 31 -0.24 -24.92 2.84
C LEU A 31 1.28 -24.91 2.63
N GLY A 32 2.05 -25.01 3.70
CA GLY A 32 3.51 -25.22 3.62
C GLY A 32 4.36 -23.95 3.72
N GLY A 33 3.84 -22.89 4.34
CA GLY A 33 4.62 -21.74 4.78
C GLY A 33 5.43 -21.07 3.67
N GLU A 34 6.73 -20.86 3.89
CA GLU A 34 7.62 -20.17 2.94
C GLU A 34 7.83 -20.94 1.62
N HIS A 35 7.60 -22.23 1.62
CA HIS A 35 7.68 -23.09 0.43
C HIS A 35 6.33 -23.24 -0.26
N GLY A 36 5.25 -22.74 0.34
CA GLY A 36 3.88 -22.88 -0.15
C GLY A 36 3.52 -21.94 -1.30
N PRO A 37 2.43 -22.27 -2.03
CA PRO A 37 1.96 -21.51 -3.18
C PRO A 37 1.44 -20.12 -2.79
N LEU A 38 1.03 -19.92 -1.53
CA LEU A 38 0.43 -18.66 -1.07
C LEU A 38 1.43 -17.58 -0.68
N ARG A 39 2.75 -17.86 -0.65
CA ARG A 39 3.76 -16.87 -0.25
C ARG A 39 3.63 -15.55 -1.01
N THR A 40 3.50 -15.63 -2.33
CA THR A 40 3.37 -14.42 -3.18
C THR A 40 2.04 -13.71 -2.94
N LEU A 41 0.96 -14.45 -2.74
CA LEU A 41 -0.36 -13.88 -2.47
C LEU A 41 -0.39 -13.18 -1.10
N THR A 42 0.14 -13.82 -0.06
CA THR A 42 0.23 -13.22 1.28
C THR A 42 1.05 -11.93 1.25
N ARG A 43 2.18 -11.91 0.53
CA ARG A 43 2.95 -10.67 0.28
C ARG A 43 2.11 -9.61 -0.43
N ALA A 44 1.41 -9.98 -1.50
CA ALA A 44 0.59 -9.04 -2.26
C ALA A 44 -0.48 -8.38 -1.38
N VAL A 45 -1.16 -9.16 -0.54
CA VAL A 45 -2.20 -8.64 0.35
C VAL A 45 -1.60 -7.82 1.48
N THR A 46 -0.50 -8.26 2.10
CA THR A 46 0.16 -7.51 3.18
C THR A 46 0.67 -6.15 2.70
N TYR A 47 1.41 -6.11 1.58
CA TYR A 47 1.87 -4.84 1.00
C TYR A 47 0.73 -4.02 0.44
N GLY A 48 -0.29 -4.67 -0.13
CA GLY A 48 -1.49 -4.03 -0.62
C GLY A 48 -2.26 -3.32 0.49
N ALA A 49 -2.48 -3.99 1.61
CA ALA A 49 -3.13 -3.41 2.78
C ALA A 49 -2.32 -2.23 3.35
N LEU A 50 -1.00 -2.39 3.50
CA LEU A 50 -0.13 -1.34 4.00
C LEU A 50 -0.13 -0.10 3.10
N CYS A 51 -0.02 -0.28 1.78
CA CYS A 51 -0.12 0.81 0.81
C CYS A 51 -1.54 1.39 0.77
N GLY A 52 -2.56 0.53 0.81
CA GLY A 52 -3.96 0.94 0.78
C GLY A 52 -4.32 1.85 1.94
N VAL A 53 -3.98 1.46 3.15
CA VAL A 53 -4.17 2.29 4.35
C VAL A 53 -3.28 3.53 4.30
N GLY A 54 -2.00 3.36 3.98
CA GLY A 54 -1.04 4.46 3.94
C GLY A 54 -1.43 5.57 2.98
N PHE A 55 -1.89 5.24 1.77
CA PHE A 55 -2.37 6.23 0.80
C PHE A 55 -3.83 6.63 1.03
N GLY A 56 -4.65 5.71 1.53
CA GLY A 56 -6.08 5.96 1.77
C GLY A 56 -6.33 7.01 2.84
N LEU A 57 -5.56 7.00 3.93
CA LEU A 57 -5.69 7.98 5.01
C LEU A 57 -5.47 9.43 4.54
N PRO A 58 -4.38 9.78 3.85
CA PRO A 58 -4.14 11.16 3.42
C PRO A 58 -4.83 11.55 2.12
N LEU A 59 -5.09 10.61 1.20
CA LEU A 59 -5.57 10.88 -0.16
C LEU A 59 -7.00 10.37 -0.43
N GLY A 60 -7.59 9.68 0.53
CA GLY A 60 -8.95 9.14 0.43
C GLY A 60 -9.01 7.67 0.01
N PRO A 61 -10.15 6.98 0.36
CA PRO A 61 -10.25 5.52 0.28
C PRO A 61 -10.16 4.97 -1.16
N ALA A 62 -10.70 5.66 -2.15
CA ALA A 62 -10.62 5.25 -3.55
C ALA A 62 -9.16 5.26 -4.06
N PHE A 63 -8.39 6.29 -3.69
CA PHE A 63 -6.96 6.36 -4.00
C PHE A 63 -6.19 5.24 -3.29
N GLY A 64 -6.48 5.04 -2.01
CA GLY A 64 -5.89 3.96 -1.21
C GLY A 64 -6.14 2.59 -1.82
N LEU A 65 -7.37 2.27 -2.23
CA LEU A 65 -7.72 1.01 -2.83
C LEU A 65 -6.96 0.79 -4.15
N ALA A 66 -6.99 1.75 -5.06
CA ALA A 66 -6.32 1.65 -6.36
C ALA A 66 -4.79 1.51 -6.19
N ALA A 67 -4.18 2.34 -5.35
CA ALA A 67 -2.76 2.27 -5.05
C ALA A 67 -2.39 0.98 -4.29
N GLY A 68 -3.21 0.56 -3.34
CA GLY A 68 -3.01 -0.66 -2.55
C GLY A 68 -2.95 -1.90 -3.43
N VAL A 69 -3.93 -2.10 -4.30
CA VAL A 69 -3.97 -3.25 -5.22
C VAL A 69 -2.73 -3.26 -6.12
N THR A 70 -2.43 -2.16 -6.79
CA THR A 70 -1.34 -2.11 -7.76
C THR A 70 0.06 -2.20 -7.11
N HIS A 71 0.26 -1.58 -5.95
CA HIS A 71 1.52 -1.69 -5.20
C HIS A 71 1.66 -3.07 -4.57
N GLY A 72 0.61 -3.63 -3.99
CA GLY A 72 0.64 -4.97 -3.42
C GLY A 72 1.08 -6.01 -4.43
N LEU A 73 0.44 -6.04 -5.60
CA LEU A 73 0.78 -6.96 -6.69
C LEU A 73 2.22 -6.76 -7.18
N THR A 74 2.62 -5.52 -7.44
CA THR A 74 3.95 -5.24 -7.99
C THR A 74 5.07 -5.47 -6.98
N LEU A 75 4.88 -5.12 -5.69
CA LEU A 75 5.87 -5.41 -4.65
C LEU A 75 6.03 -6.92 -4.42
N ALA A 76 4.93 -7.65 -4.33
CA ALA A 76 4.99 -9.11 -4.21
C ALA A 76 5.73 -9.74 -5.40
N TRP A 77 5.49 -9.25 -6.60
CA TRP A 77 6.21 -9.69 -7.80
C TRP A 77 7.69 -9.33 -7.75
N GLU A 78 8.05 -8.10 -7.37
CA GLU A 78 9.44 -7.65 -7.23
C GLU A 78 10.22 -8.48 -6.20
N PHE A 79 9.66 -8.71 -5.01
CA PHE A 79 10.30 -9.54 -3.98
C PHE A 79 10.41 -11.00 -4.38
N SER A 80 9.35 -11.57 -4.98
CA SER A 80 9.37 -12.96 -5.46
C SER A 80 10.39 -13.16 -6.61
N ARG A 81 10.55 -12.15 -7.46
CA ARG A 81 11.55 -12.18 -8.51
C ARG A 81 12.97 -12.00 -7.97
N ALA A 82 13.17 -11.04 -7.08
CA ALA A 82 14.48 -10.75 -6.49
C ALA A 82 15.05 -11.97 -5.76
N SER A 83 14.21 -12.75 -5.08
CA SER A 83 14.62 -13.99 -4.41
C SER A 83 15.06 -15.11 -5.38
N ARG A 84 14.53 -15.12 -6.61
CA ARG A 84 14.84 -16.19 -7.60
C ARG A 84 15.93 -15.81 -8.60
N HIS A 85 16.00 -14.55 -9.03
CA HIS A 85 16.80 -14.11 -10.17
C HIS A 85 17.75 -12.95 -9.83
N GLY A 86 17.84 -12.58 -8.56
CA GLY A 86 18.66 -11.44 -8.12
C GLY A 86 17.99 -10.07 -8.31
N PRO A 87 18.62 -9.01 -7.75
CA PRO A 87 17.97 -7.70 -7.57
C PRO A 87 17.92 -6.81 -8.81
N LYS A 88 18.58 -7.17 -9.91
CA LYS A 88 18.65 -6.32 -11.13
C LYS A 88 17.74 -6.83 -12.24
N PRO A 89 16.48 -6.33 -12.32
CA PRO A 89 15.60 -6.67 -13.44
C PRO A 89 15.97 -5.91 -14.72
N GLY A 90 15.44 -6.39 -15.85
CA GLY A 90 15.59 -5.72 -17.14
C GLY A 90 14.72 -4.47 -17.26
N PHE A 91 15.03 -3.64 -18.26
CA PHE A 91 14.32 -2.37 -18.52
C PHE A 91 12.79 -2.55 -18.65
N TRP A 92 12.34 -3.51 -19.43
CA TRP A 92 10.91 -3.75 -19.65
C TRP A 92 10.16 -4.18 -18.40
N TYR A 93 10.85 -4.85 -17.50
CA TYR A 93 10.27 -5.17 -16.19
C TYR A 93 10.05 -3.90 -15.35
N ASP A 94 11.01 -2.98 -15.36
CA ASP A 94 10.90 -1.70 -14.66
C ASP A 94 9.75 -0.86 -15.24
N VAL A 95 9.61 -0.85 -16.57
CA VAL A 95 8.51 -0.16 -17.26
C VAL A 95 7.18 -0.79 -16.87
N ALA A 96 7.04 -2.11 -16.92
CA ALA A 96 5.79 -2.80 -16.61
C ALA A 96 5.33 -2.56 -15.15
N THR A 97 6.22 -2.77 -14.18
CA THR A 97 5.88 -2.57 -12.76
C THR A 97 5.57 -1.11 -12.44
N SER A 98 6.30 -0.17 -13.05
CA SER A 98 6.04 1.26 -12.90
C SER A 98 4.72 1.68 -13.56
N ALA A 99 4.39 1.11 -14.73
CA ALA A 99 3.14 1.40 -15.42
C ALA A 99 1.92 0.89 -14.64
N ILE A 100 2.00 -0.31 -14.04
CA ILE A 100 0.94 -0.85 -13.19
C ILE A 100 0.71 0.06 -11.97
N ARG A 101 1.77 0.53 -11.30
CA ARG A 101 1.65 1.47 -10.17
C ARG A 101 1.12 2.82 -10.61
N GLY A 102 1.64 3.33 -11.73
CA GLY A 102 1.17 4.58 -12.31
C GLY A 102 -0.32 4.53 -12.70
N ALA A 103 -0.79 3.38 -13.22
CA ALA A 103 -2.21 3.17 -13.49
C ALA A 103 -3.06 3.21 -12.21
N GLY A 104 -2.60 2.60 -11.11
CA GLY A 104 -3.27 2.70 -9.82
C GLY A 104 -3.37 4.15 -9.34
N PHE A 105 -2.29 4.90 -9.44
CA PHE A 105 -2.30 6.33 -9.11
C PHE A 105 -3.17 7.15 -10.06
N ALA A 106 -3.19 6.82 -11.36
CA ALA A 106 -4.06 7.47 -12.33
C ALA A 106 -5.53 7.31 -11.97
N VAL A 107 -5.96 6.08 -11.69
CA VAL A 107 -7.36 5.77 -11.32
C VAL A 107 -7.74 6.46 -10.01
N GLY A 108 -6.91 6.33 -8.97
CA GLY A 108 -7.18 6.95 -7.67
C GLY A 108 -7.24 8.48 -7.75
N ALA A 109 -6.32 9.09 -8.51
CA ALA A 109 -6.29 10.53 -8.71
C ALA A 109 -7.43 11.02 -9.63
N ALA A 110 -7.81 10.25 -10.65
CA ALA A 110 -8.93 10.57 -11.52
C ALA A 110 -10.26 10.63 -10.76
N TYR A 111 -10.44 9.76 -9.79
CA TYR A 111 -11.62 9.78 -8.92
C TYR A 111 -11.71 11.06 -8.07
N LEU A 112 -10.56 11.60 -7.64
CA LEU A 112 -10.51 12.78 -6.76
C LEU A 112 -10.51 14.11 -7.52
N TYR A 113 -9.81 14.16 -8.65
CA TYR A 113 -9.49 15.41 -9.37
C TYR A 113 -9.84 15.36 -10.86
N GLY A 114 -10.52 14.33 -11.32
CA GLY A 114 -10.90 14.16 -12.72
C GLY A 114 -9.85 13.48 -13.60
N TRP A 115 -10.29 13.00 -14.77
CA TRP A 115 -9.50 12.14 -15.66
C TRP A 115 -8.24 12.80 -16.22
N THR A 116 -8.29 14.09 -16.54
CA THR A 116 -7.12 14.84 -17.07
C THR A 116 -6.00 14.87 -16.03
N PHE A 117 -6.34 15.17 -14.77
CA PHE A 117 -5.40 15.12 -13.67
C PHE A 117 -4.87 13.71 -13.47
N GLY A 118 -5.76 12.72 -13.37
CA GLY A 118 -5.38 11.33 -13.12
C GLY A 118 -4.45 10.77 -14.16
N ALA A 119 -4.76 10.95 -15.45
CA ALA A 119 -3.92 10.47 -16.55
C ALA A 119 -2.53 11.12 -16.53
N THR A 120 -2.46 12.44 -16.34
CA THR A 120 -1.17 13.18 -16.26
C THR A 120 -0.36 12.72 -15.05
N PHE A 121 -1.00 12.61 -13.87
CA PHE A 121 -0.34 12.18 -12.64
C PHE A 121 0.19 10.74 -12.74
N GLY A 122 -0.60 9.83 -13.29
CA GLY A 122 -0.18 8.44 -13.52
C GLY A 122 0.97 8.31 -14.51
N ALA A 123 0.93 9.07 -15.62
CA ALA A 123 2.01 9.08 -16.60
C ALA A 123 3.32 9.63 -16.01
N LEU A 124 3.27 10.77 -15.33
CA LEU A 124 4.46 11.37 -14.68
C LEU A 124 4.99 10.45 -13.57
N SER A 125 4.10 9.81 -12.80
CA SER A 125 4.48 8.84 -11.78
C SER A 125 5.18 7.62 -12.38
N THR A 126 4.69 7.11 -13.51
CA THR A 126 5.33 5.99 -14.24
C THR A 126 6.73 6.37 -14.69
N VAL A 127 6.87 7.50 -15.38
CA VAL A 127 8.17 7.98 -15.88
C VAL A 127 9.14 8.21 -14.72
N GLY A 128 8.72 8.90 -13.67
CA GLY A 128 9.54 9.16 -12.49
C GLY A 128 10.01 7.87 -11.80
N GLN A 129 9.17 6.85 -11.71
CA GLN A 129 9.54 5.54 -11.15
C GLN A 129 10.55 4.81 -12.03
N VAL A 130 10.35 4.79 -13.36
CA VAL A 130 11.31 4.17 -14.29
C VAL A 130 12.69 4.82 -14.16
N ILE A 131 12.73 6.17 -14.13
CA ILE A 131 13.98 6.91 -13.94
C ILE A 131 14.64 6.55 -12.61
N ALA A 132 13.88 6.54 -11.50
CA ALA A 132 14.38 6.17 -10.18
C ALA A 132 14.94 4.75 -10.16
N TYR A 133 14.26 3.79 -10.78
CA TYR A 133 14.72 2.40 -10.85
C TYR A 133 15.99 2.25 -11.69
N ARG A 134 16.12 3.00 -12.78
CA ARG A 134 17.36 3.03 -13.59
C ARG A 134 18.52 3.70 -12.86
N ALA A 135 18.21 4.68 -11.98
CA ALA A 135 19.21 5.28 -11.08
C ALA A 135 19.56 4.40 -9.86
N GLY A 136 19.00 3.18 -9.75
CA GLY A 136 19.29 2.25 -8.66
C GLY A 136 18.42 2.46 -7.41
N ILE A 137 17.42 3.34 -7.44
CA ILE A 137 16.54 3.61 -6.29
C ILE A 137 15.37 2.62 -6.32
N ARG A 138 15.54 1.44 -5.71
CA ARG A 138 14.53 0.36 -5.69
C ARG A 138 14.12 0.00 -4.28
N PRO A 139 12.86 -0.43 -4.06
CA PRO A 139 12.41 -0.92 -2.75
C PRO A 139 13.18 -2.15 -2.26
N THR A 140 13.67 -2.99 -3.19
CA THR A 140 14.31 -4.27 -2.90
C THR A 140 15.83 -4.20 -2.75
N MET A 141 16.47 -3.05 -2.99
CA MET A 141 17.95 -2.99 -3.06
C MET A 141 18.67 -2.95 -1.70
N ASP A 142 18.02 -2.41 -0.68
CA ASP A 142 18.63 -2.25 0.64
C ASP A 142 17.91 -3.10 1.71
N TYR A 143 17.32 -4.20 1.27
CA TYR A 143 16.67 -5.13 2.16
C TYR A 143 17.70 -5.84 3.04
N GLN A 144 17.67 -5.56 4.33
CA GLN A 144 18.40 -6.30 5.36
C GLN A 144 17.36 -7.00 6.24
N PRO A 145 17.32 -8.35 6.25
CA PRO A 145 16.43 -9.08 7.11
C PRO A 145 16.72 -8.78 8.58
N GLY A 146 15.70 -8.41 9.35
CA GLY A 146 15.85 -8.16 10.78
C GLY A 146 14.57 -7.63 11.42
N ILE A 147 14.36 -7.98 12.70
CA ILE A 147 13.17 -7.58 13.48
C ILE A 147 13.10 -6.06 13.70
N ARG A 148 14.20 -5.35 13.61
CA ARG A 148 14.24 -3.92 13.95
C ARG A 148 13.73 -3.10 12.79
N LEU A 149 12.75 -2.25 13.07
CA LEU A 149 12.34 -1.17 12.18
C LEU A 149 13.57 -0.25 11.97
N ARG A 150 14.18 -0.34 10.81
CA ARG A 150 15.37 0.44 10.50
C ARG A 150 15.22 1.06 9.13
N VAL A 151 15.40 2.35 9.06
CA VAL A 151 15.47 3.09 7.80
C VAL A 151 16.92 3.44 7.53
N THR A 152 17.45 3.00 6.40
CA THR A 152 18.81 3.34 5.97
C THR A 152 18.85 4.75 5.36
N ARG A 153 20.06 5.34 5.26
CA ARG A 153 20.22 6.63 4.58
C ARG A 153 19.75 6.58 3.13
N HIS A 154 20.01 5.47 2.43
CA HIS A 154 19.54 5.26 1.05
C HIS A 154 18.02 5.23 0.96
N GLN A 155 17.36 4.55 1.88
CA GLN A 155 15.90 4.50 1.95
C GLN A 155 15.28 5.87 2.26
N LEU A 156 15.93 6.66 3.12
CA LEU A 156 15.51 8.03 3.38
C LEU A 156 15.66 8.92 2.15
N LEU A 157 16.80 8.84 1.46
CA LEU A 157 17.02 9.56 0.20
C LEU A 157 16.01 9.14 -0.88
N ALA A 158 15.69 7.85 -0.96
CA ALA A 158 14.65 7.35 -1.85
C ALA A 158 13.27 7.93 -1.51
N ALA A 159 12.93 8.04 -0.23
CA ALA A 159 11.67 8.64 0.22
C ALA A 159 11.62 10.14 -0.12
N VAL A 160 12.69 10.89 0.12
CA VAL A 160 12.79 12.31 -0.24
C VAL A 160 12.68 12.50 -1.76
N ASN A 161 13.39 11.69 -2.55
CA ASN A 161 13.32 11.75 -4.01
C ASN A 161 11.87 11.49 -4.50
N ARG A 162 11.19 10.50 -3.93
CA ARG A 162 9.78 10.23 -4.24
C ARG A 162 8.89 11.39 -3.81
N MET A 163 9.08 11.91 -2.60
CA MET A 163 8.31 13.07 -2.12
C MET A 163 8.39 14.24 -3.10
N VAL A 164 9.60 14.60 -3.54
CA VAL A 164 9.81 15.69 -4.49
C VAL A 164 9.22 15.36 -5.87
N GLY A 165 9.48 14.15 -6.39
CA GLY A 165 8.96 13.72 -7.68
C GLY A 165 7.44 13.71 -7.75
N TYR A 166 6.77 13.22 -6.70
CA TYR A 166 5.30 13.20 -6.64
C TYR A 166 4.69 14.56 -6.31
N ALA A 167 5.40 15.42 -5.57
CA ALA A 167 5.00 16.81 -5.41
C ALA A 167 5.01 17.54 -6.77
N PHE A 168 6.05 17.35 -7.56
CA PHE A 168 6.15 17.88 -8.91
C PHE A 168 5.07 17.30 -9.83
N ALA A 169 4.86 15.98 -9.81
CA ALA A 169 3.81 15.33 -10.61
C ALA A 169 2.42 15.88 -10.26
N GLY A 170 2.09 16.02 -8.98
CA GLY A 170 0.82 16.58 -8.53
C GLY A 170 0.65 18.06 -8.93
N TYR A 171 1.72 18.85 -8.82
CA TYR A 171 1.72 20.26 -9.24
C TYR A 171 1.45 20.39 -10.74
N ILE A 172 2.22 19.68 -11.58
CA ILE A 172 2.04 19.73 -13.05
C ILE A 172 0.66 19.22 -13.45
N SER A 173 0.17 18.14 -12.83
CA SER A 173 -1.16 17.59 -13.13
C SER A 173 -2.29 18.57 -12.82
N SER A 174 -2.16 19.34 -11.74
CA SER A 174 -3.10 20.44 -11.43
C SER A 174 -3.06 21.54 -12.45
N LEU A 175 -1.87 21.92 -12.94
CA LEU A 175 -1.76 22.95 -13.99
C LEU A 175 -2.39 22.49 -15.30
N VAL A 176 -2.19 21.23 -15.68
CA VAL A 176 -2.76 20.63 -16.90
C VAL A 176 -4.28 20.49 -16.79
N ALA A 177 -4.80 20.19 -15.59
CA ALA A 177 -6.24 20.13 -15.31
C ALA A 177 -6.89 21.51 -15.12
N HIS A 178 -6.14 22.60 -15.34
CA HIS A 178 -6.58 24.00 -15.19
C HIS A 178 -6.93 24.44 -13.76
N GLU A 179 -6.50 23.66 -12.75
CA GLU A 179 -6.71 23.94 -11.33
C GLU A 179 -5.56 24.77 -10.71
N ARG A 180 -5.20 25.89 -11.34
CA ARG A 180 -4.01 26.69 -10.98
C ARG A 180 -4.01 27.18 -9.53
N GLY A 181 -5.18 27.54 -8.99
CA GLY A 181 -5.30 28.07 -7.61
C GLY A 181 -4.89 27.09 -6.52
N HIS A 182 -4.97 25.80 -6.77
CA HIS A 182 -4.67 24.73 -5.80
C HIS A 182 -3.44 23.88 -6.15
N ALA A 183 -2.77 24.17 -7.27
CA ALA A 183 -1.68 23.36 -7.80
C ALA A 183 -0.58 23.08 -6.78
N LEU A 184 -0.13 24.09 -6.04
CA LEU A 184 0.92 23.95 -5.04
C LEU A 184 0.47 23.07 -3.86
N SER A 185 -0.75 23.29 -3.34
CA SER A 185 -1.27 22.52 -2.20
C SER A 185 -1.50 21.05 -2.55
N VAL A 186 -2.02 20.77 -3.75
CA VAL A 186 -2.19 19.40 -4.25
C VAL A 186 -0.83 18.73 -4.44
N GLY A 187 0.13 19.43 -5.04
CA GLY A 187 1.49 18.94 -5.20
C GLY A 187 2.13 18.59 -3.87
N LEU A 188 2.10 19.50 -2.91
CA LEU A 188 2.66 19.25 -1.57
C LEU A 188 1.95 18.10 -0.85
N LYS A 189 0.62 18.05 -0.89
CA LYS A 189 -0.17 16.98 -0.27
C LYS A 189 0.19 15.61 -0.84
N THR A 190 0.23 15.48 -2.16
CA THR A 190 0.56 14.21 -2.82
C THR A 190 2.01 13.81 -2.58
N GLY A 191 2.95 14.74 -2.65
CA GLY A 191 4.36 14.50 -2.37
C GLY A 191 4.60 14.04 -0.93
N LEU A 192 4.05 14.75 0.07
CA LEU A 192 4.16 14.38 1.47
C LEU A 192 3.54 13.01 1.75
N ALA A 193 2.34 12.73 1.21
CA ALA A 193 1.69 11.44 1.37
C ALA A 193 2.57 10.31 0.84
N VAL A 194 3.11 10.43 -0.38
CA VAL A 194 3.98 9.41 -0.96
C VAL A 194 5.31 9.29 -0.22
N GLY A 195 5.89 10.40 0.21
CA GLY A 195 7.13 10.41 1.00
C GLY A 195 6.97 9.65 2.33
N VAL A 196 5.95 10.00 3.10
CA VAL A 196 5.65 9.37 4.41
C VAL A 196 5.34 7.88 4.23
N VAL A 197 4.47 7.52 3.29
CA VAL A 197 4.15 6.11 3.01
C VAL A 197 5.40 5.34 2.60
N THR A 198 6.29 5.94 1.80
CA THR A 198 7.56 5.30 1.42
C THR A 198 8.47 5.04 2.63
N VAL A 199 8.56 5.98 3.57
CA VAL A 199 9.34 5.77 4.83
C VAL A 199 8.75 4.62 5.64
N ILE A 200 7.42 4.61 5.82
CA ILE A 200 6.73 3.56 6.58
C ILE A 200 6.93 2.20 5.89
N LEU A 201 6.72 2.12 4.59
CA LEU A 201 6.95 0.90 3.81
C LEU A 201 8.37 0.38 3.99
N ASN A 202 9.36 1.25 3.81
CA ASN A 202 10.77 0.88 3.95
C ASN A 202 11.09 0.39 5.37
N ALA A 203 10.54 1.04 6.40
CA ALA A 203 10.73 0.62 7.79
C ALA A 203 10.08 -0.75 8.07
N CYS A 204 8.87 -0.98 7.56
CA CYS A 204 8.12 -2.21 7.80
C CYS A 204 8.60 -3.39 6.96
N THR A 205 9.13 -3.14 5.75
CA THR A 205 9.55 -4.20 4.82
C THR A 205 10.54 -5.18 5.45
N SER A 206 11.55 -4.67 6.17
CA SER A 206 12.54 -5.52 6.82
C SER A 206 11.91 -6.46 7.87
N ALA A 207 10.95 -5.96 8.64
CA ALA A 207 10.26 -6.75 9.65
C ALA A 207 9.26 -7.74 9.02
N ILE A 208 8.55 -7.34 7.95
CA ILE A 208 7.62 -8.20 7.23
C ILE A 208 8.34 -9.38 6.60
N GLU A 209 9.41 -9.13 5.85
CA GLU A 209 10.17 -10.18 5.17
C GLU A 209 10.91 -11.07 6.18
N TRP A 210 11.47 -10.47 7.26
CA TRP A 210 12.09 -11.26 8.33
C TRP A 210 11.04 -12.15 9.03
N GLY A 211 9.86 -11.61 9.32
CA GLY A 211 8.77 -12.36 9.90
C GLY A 211 8.33 -13.52 9.01
N ALA A 212 8.22 -13.28 7.71
CA ALA A 212 7.88 -14.32 6.74
C ALA A 212 8.90 -15.47 6.68
N ASP A 213 10.20 -15.16 6.92
CA ASP A 213 11.28 -16.15 6.80
C ASP A 213 11.64 -16.83 8.14
N HIS A 214 11.30 -16.23 9.30
CA HIS A 214 11.80 -16.69 10.62
C HIS A 214 10.68 -16.98 11.63
N VAL A 215 9.47 -16.53 11.41
CA VAL A 215 8.36 -16.84 12.31
C VAL A 215 7.92 -18.28 12.05
N PRO A 216 7.93 -19.17 13.07
CA PRO A 216 7.43 -20.54 12.91
C PRO A 216 6.02 -20.51 12.34
N GLU A 217 5.74 -21.33 11.34
CA GLU A 217 4.47 -21.43 10.62
C GLU A 217 3.28 -21.43 11.59
N ARG A 218 3.36 -22.25 12.65
CA ARG A 218 2.33 -22.30 13.69
C ARG A 218 2.02 -20.94 14.35
N ARG A 219 3.02 -20.05 14.52
CA ARG A 219 2.79 -18.70 15.08
C ARG A 219 2.09 -17.79 14.07
N MET A 220 2.36 -17.96 12.80
CA MET A 220 1.64 -17.21 11.75
C MET A 220 0.18 -17.66 11.68
N GLY A 221 -0.11 -18.95 11.81
CA GLY A 221 -1.48 -19.46 11.90
C GLY A 221 -2.23 -18.89 13.12
N VAL A 222 -1.59 -18.89 14.29
CA VAL A 222 -2.17 -18.26 15.50
C VAL A 222 -2.40 -16.77 15.32
N PHE A 223 -1.45 -16.04 14.72
CA PHE A 223 -1.61 -14.62 14.41
C PHE A 223 -2.76 -14.39 13.43
N GLY A 224 -2.87 -15.22 12.39
CA GLY A 224 -4.00 -15.22 11.45
C GLY A 224 -5.34 -15.39 12.14
N LEU A 225 -5.42 -16.36 13.06
CA LEU A 225 -6.63 -16.58 13.87
C LEU A 225 -6.99 -15.35 14.73
N CYS A 226 -6.00 -14.72 15.37
CA CYS A 226 -6.23 -13.50 16.13
C CYS A 226 -6.77 -12.36 15.23
N LEU A 227 -6.24 -12.20 14.01
CA LEU A 227 -6.75 -11.20 13.07
C LEU A 227 -8.21 -11.47 12.68
N ILE A 228 -8.58 -12.74 12.42
CA ILE A 228 -9.97 -13.12 12.13
C ILE A 228 -10.88 -12.79 13.33
N LEU A 229 -10.48 -13.11 14.55
CA LEU A 229 -11.28 -12.80 15.73
C LEU A 229 -11.50 -11.30 15.91
N VAL A 230 -10.45 -10.50 15.75
CA VAL A 230 -10.54 -9.03 15.82
C VAL A 230 -11.41 -8.49 14.68
N GLY A 231 -11.22 -9.00 13.46
CA GLY A 231 -12.01 -8.63 12.29
C GLY A 231 -13.50 -8.90 12.49
N PHE A 232 -13.82 -10.09 12.99
CA PHE A 232 -15.19 -10.47 13.33
C PHE A 232 -15.84 -9.56 14.39
N VAL A 233 -15.10 -9.22 15.45
CA VAL A 233 -15.58 -8.26 16.47
C VAL A 233 -15.88 -6.91 15.85
N LEU A 234 -14.99 -6.39 14.99
CA LEU A 234 -15.20 -5.10 14.32
C LEU A 234 -16.38 -5.13 13.34
N GLN A 235 -16.56 -6.21 12.59
CA GLN A 235 -17.73 -6.37 11.73
C GLN A 235 -19.04 -6.49 12.52
N SER A 236 -18.99 -7.17 13.66
CA SER A 236 -20.16 -7.34 14.53
C SER A 236 -20.59 -6.03 15.19
N PHE A 237 -19.72 -5.01 15.21
CA PHE A 237 -19.97 -3.73 15.87
C PHE A 237 -21.29 -3.07 15.43
N GLN A 238 -21.60 -3.08 14.13
CA GLN A 238 -22.86 -2.55 13.60
C GLN A 238 -24.10 -3.25 14.16
N TYR A 239 -24.03 -4.57 14.37
CA TYR A 239 -25.14 -5.35 14.92
C TYR A 239 -25.33 -5.06 16.42
N TRP A 240 -24.24 -4.89 17.17
CA TRP A 240 -24.30 -4.47 18.57
C TRP A 240 -24.89 -3.07 18.73
N MET A 241 -24.54 -2.15 17.83
CA MET A 241 -25.10 -0.81 17.83
C MET A 241 -26.62 -0.84 17.56
N ALA A 242 -27.05 -1.65 16.60
CA ALA A 242 -28.48 -1.83 16.32
C ALA A 242 -29.22 -2.47 17.51
N LEU A 243 -28.61 -3.46 18.17
CA LEU A 243 -29.21 -4.13 19.34
C LEU A 243 -29.35 -3.19 20.55
N LEU A 244 -28.44 -2.22 20.69
CA LEU A 244 -28.43 -1.26 21.79
C LEU A 244 -29.24 0.04 21.46
N ASP A 245 -30.02 0.04 20.38
CA ASP A 245 -30.82 1.18 19.91
C ASP A 245 -30.02 2.49 19.79
N VAL A 246 -28.74 2.40 19.44
CA VAL A 246 -27.92 3.59 19.23
C VAL A 246 -28.33 4.27 17.91
N ARG A 247 -28.71 5.53 17.99
CA ARG A 247 -29.13 6.30 16.80
C ARG A 247 -27.94 6.51 15.86
N ILE A 248 -28.12 6.06 14.62
CA ILE A 248 -27.14 6.29 13.53
C ILE A 248 -27.56 7.57 12.82
N SER A 249 -26.69 8.55 12.74
CA SER A 249 -26.95 9.77 11.95
C SER A 249 -26.79 9.47 10.44
N PRO A 250 -27.62 10.08 9.60
CA PRO A 250 -27.63 9.87 8.15
C PRO A 250 -26.33 10.29 7.46
#